data_e0325e61d29178001cd155150a830e05
#
_entry.id   e0325e61d29178001cd155150a830e05
#
_cell.length_a   1.000
_cell.length_b   1.000
_cell.length_c   1.000
_cell.angle_alpha   90.00
_cell.angle_beta   90.00
_cell.angle_gamma   90.00
#
_symmetry.space_group_name_H-M   'P 1'
#
loop_
_entity.id
_entity.type
_entity.pdbx_description
1 polymer ?
#
loop_
_entity_poly.entity_id
_entity_poly.type
_entity_poly.pdbx_seq_one_letter_code
_entity_poly.pdbx_strand_id
1 'polypeptide(L)'
;MVTNAKFADRFREFAASWQGPFALRIVDDGSTTEEDKLGAIGDLALVVGQEAVDDDLLVAAGDSIFGEGRLDDFARLGLARNAPVTAVIDVGDLEAIKRYSAITTDDEGRITAFEEKPDQPETTLAGIALYFYPRSVLPLIGRYVAEGNNPDQPGRLVEWMYERTPFYAWQVPGRWYDIGSPETLEQADREFSQS
;
A
#
# COMPACT_ATOMS: atom_id res chain seq x y z
N MET A 1 -8.65 7.99 5.89
CA MET A 1 -8.27 8.16 4.48
C MET A 1 -7.51 9.46 4.36
N VAL A 2 -6.40 9.48 3.62
CA VAL A 2 -5.67 10.70 3.27
C VAL A 2 -5.93 11.02 1.79
N THR A 3 -6.00 12.29 1.46
CA THR A 3 -6.21 12.78 0.10
C THR A 3 -5.75 14.24 0.00
N ASN A 4 -5.53 14.73 -1.23
CA ASN A 4 -5.17 16.11 -1.46
C ASN A 4 -6.36 17.07 -1.29
N ALA A 5 -6.07 18.36 -1.13
CA ALA A 5 -7.08 19.40 -0.91
C ALA A 5 -8.13 19.48 -2.04
N LYS A 6 -7.76 19.11 -3.26
CA LYS A 6 -8.66 19.13 -4.42
C LYS A 6 -9.86 18.17 -4.28
N PHE A 7 -9.67 17.06 -3.58
CA PHE A 7 -10.69 16.02 -3.43
C PHE A 7 -11.22 15.87 -1.99
N ALA A 8 -10.59 16.53 -1.01
CA ALA A 8 -10.91 16.38 0.40
C ALA A 8 -12.40 16.58 0.71
N ASP A 9 -13.05 17.62 0.14
CA ASP A 9 -14.46 17.88 0.40
C ASP A 9 -15.38 16.77 -0.12
N ARG A 10 -15.08 16.20 -1.30
CA ARG A 10 -15.85 15.07 -1.83
C ARG A 10 -15.73 13.82 -0.95
N PHE A 11 -14.52 13.55 -0.43
CA PHE A 11 -14.32 12.46 0.51
C PHE A 11 -14.98 12.72 1.87
N ARG A 12 -15.04 13.97 2.34
CA ARG A 12 -15.79 14.36 3.54
C ARG A 12 -17.30 14.15 3.36
N GLU A 13 -17.86 14.50 2.20
CA GLU A 13 -19.27 14.23 1.85
C GLU A 13 -19.55 12.72 1.83
N PHE A 14 -18.66 11.93 1.21
CA PHE A 14 -18.76 10.48 1.23
C PHE A 14 -18.69 9.94 2.67
N ALA A 15 -17.73 10.38 3.47
CA ALA A 15 -17.59 9.94 4.86
C ALA A 15 -18.84 10.27 5.71
N ALA A 16 -19.47 11.43 5.47
CA ALA A 16 -20.70 11.85 6.15
C ALA A 16 -21.90 10.97 5.77
N SER A 17 -21.91 10.40 4.57
CA SER A 17 -22.97 9.47 4.10
C SER A 17 -22.69 8.01 4.45
N TRP A 18 -21.48 7.69 4.93
CA TRP A 18 -21.06 6.33 5.22
C TRP A 18 -21.85 5.71 6.38
N GLN A 19 -22.40 4.51 6.15
CA GLN A 19 -23.20 3.76 7.14
C GLN A 19 -22.53 2.44 7.54
N GLY A 20 -21.23 2.28 7.23
CA GLY A 20 -20.50 1.07 7.56
C GLY A 20 -20.20 0.95 9.06
N PRO A 21 -19.58 -0.16 9.49
CA PRO A 21 -19.38 -0.50 10.89
C PRO A 21 -18.28 0.31 11.60
N PHE A 22 -17.58 1.20 10.90
CA PHE A 22 -16.48 2.01 11.44
C PHE A 22 -16.60 3.46 10.97
N ALA A 23 -16.04 4.39 11.76
CA ALA A 23 -16.00 5.80 11.38
C ALA A 23 -14.95 6.07 10.30
N LEU A 24 -15.30 6.87 9.30
CA LEU A 24 -14.35 7.37 8.31
C LEU A 24 -13.85 8.75 8.73
N ARG A 25 -12.53 8.92 8.77
CA ARG A 25 -11.87 10.21 8.92
C ARG A 25 -11.14 10.56 7.63
N ILE A 26 -11.24 11.82 7.23
CA ILE A 26 -10.56 12.34 6.04
C ILE A 26 -9.46 13.28 6.50
N VAL A 27 -8.23 12.94 6.17
CA VAL A 27 -7.05 13.77 6.35
C VAL A 27 -6.76 14.44 5.00
N ASP A 28 -6.72 15.76 5.03
CA ASP A 28 -6.35 16.60 3.89
C ASP A 28 -4.86 16.90 4.02
N ASP A 29 -4.05 16.50 3.05
CA ASP A 29 -2.61 16.72 3.04
C ASP A 29 -2.24 18.17 2.70
N GLY A 30 -3.23 18.97 2.26
CA GLY A 30 -3.09 20.37 1.89
C GLY A 30 -2.50 20.60 0.52
N SER A 31 -2.08 19.55 -0.20
CA SER A 31 -1.49 19.69 -1.53
C SER A 31 -2.55 19.99 -2.59
N THR A 32 -2.17 20.79 -3.59
CA THR A 32 -3.06 21.23 -4.67
C THR A 32 -2.51 20.94 -6.06
N THR A 33 -1.22 20.67 -6.16
CA THR A 33 -0.48 20.43 -7.41
C THR A 33 0.47 19.24 -7.28
N GLU A 34 1.06 18.81 -8.38
CA GLU A 34 2.09 17.78 -8.37
C GLU A 34 3.40 18.23 -7.68
N GLU A 35 3.66 19.55 -7.67
CA GLU A 35 4.89 20.10 -7.08
C GLU A 35 4.84 20.17 -5.55
N ASP A 36 3.65 20.32 -4.96
CA ASP A 36 3.46 20.45 -3.51
C ASP A 36 2.98 19.15 -2.83
N LYS A 37 2.81 18.05 -3.57
CA LYS A 37 2.37 16.77 -3.04
C LYS A 37 3.38 16.21 -2.02
N LEU A 38 2.88 15.64 -0.95
CA LEU A 38 3.70 14.97 0.06
C LEU A 38 4.23 13.61 -0.42
N GLY A 39 3.53 13.00 -1.39
CA GLY A 39 3.76 11.63 -1.83
C GLY A 39 3.18 10.59 -0.86
N ALA A 40 3.00 9.37 -1.32
CA ALA A 40 2.26 8.35 -0.58
C ALA A 40 2.88 8.03 0.80
N ILE A 41 4.21 8.06 0.93
CA ILE A 41 4.89 7.84 2.22
C ILE A 41 4.80 9.10 3.10
N GLY A 42 4.85 10.30 2.48
CA GLY A 42 4.62 11.56 3.17
C GLY A 42 3.22 11.63 3.76
N ASP A 43 2.21 11.24 3.00
CA ASP A 43 0.82 11.14 3.44
C ASP A 43 0.64 10.14 4.59
N LEU A 44 1.32 8.99 4.49
CA LEU A 44 1.32 8.00 5.56
C LEU A 44 1.95 8.56 6.84
N ALA A 45 3.08 9.25 6.74
CA ALA A 45 3.73 9.90 7.87
C ALA A 45 2.87 11.01 8.48
N LEU A 46 2.19 11.80 7.63
CA LEU A 46 1.22 12.83 8.07
C LEU A 46 0.10 12.20 8.90
N VAL A 47 -0.53 11.13 8.39
CA VAL A 47 -1.63 10.44 9.09
C VAL A 47 -1.15 9.87 10.42
N VAL A 48 0.00 9.17 10.43
CA VAL A 48 0.55 8.59 11.66
C VAL A 48 0.81 9.66 12.72
N GLY A 49 1.34 10.81 12.32
CA GLY A 49 1.62 11.93 13.23
C GLY A 49 0.36 12.69 13.67
N GLN A 50 -0.49 13.08 12.72
CA GLN A 50 -1.66 13.91 12.97
C GLN A 50 -2.72 13.19 13.80
N GLU A 51 -2.97 11.92 13.48
CA GLU A 51 -3.96 11.10 14.18
C GLU A 51 -3.37 10.42 15.44
N ALA A 52 -2.09 10.66 15.72
CA ALA A 52 -1.35 10.03 16.83
C ALA A 52 -1.57 8.50 16.87
N VAL A 53 -1.38 7.86 15.70
CA VAL A 53 -1.64 6.42 15.55
C VAL A 53 -0.71 5.63 16.46
N ASP A 54 -1.30 4.89 17.39
CA ASP A 54 -0.62 4.11 18.43
C ASP A 54 -1.13 2.66 18.47
N ASP A 55 -1.40 2.10 17.29
CA ASP A 55 -1.89 0.74 17.08
C ASP A 55 -1.31 0.18 15.78
N ASP A 56 -1.53 -1.12 15.52
CA ASP A 56 -1.17 -1.72 14.24
C ASP A 56 -1.94 -1.05 13.10
N LEU A 57 -1.27 -0.86 11.96
CA LEU A 57 -1.80 -0.10 10.84
C LEU A 57 -1.89 -0.96 9.58
N LEU A 58 -3.07 -0.99 8.97
CA LEU A 58 -3.28 -1.52 7.63
C LEU A 58 -3.41 -0.34 6.65
N VAL A 59 -2.61 -0.37 5.59
CA VAL A 59 -2.58 0.65 4.54
C VAL A 59 -2.96 0.02 3.21
N ALA A 60 -3.93 0.60 2.54
CA ALA A 60 -4.35 0.17 1.20
C ALA A 60 -4.42 1.39 0.27
N ALA A 61 -3.93 1.23 -0.95
CA ALA A 61 -4.16 2.22 -2.01
C ALA A 61 -5.63 2.24 -2.41
N GLY A 62 -6.18 3.45 -2.64
CA GLY A 62 -7.60 3.64 -2.90
C GLY A 62 -8.05 3.22 -4.30
N ASP A 63 -7.12 2.90 -5.17
CA ASP A 63 -7.30 2.44 -6.56
C ASP A 63 -7.12 0.92 -6.72
N SER A 64 -6.90 0.19 -5.63
CA SER A 64 -6.74 -1.26 -5.65
C SER A 64 -8.03 -1.98 -5.29
N ILE A 65 -8.42 -2.94 -6.13
CA ILE A 65 -9.56 -3.84 -5.88
C ILE A 65 -9.05 -5.28 -5.79
N PHE A 66 -9.47 -5.98 -4.73
CA PHE A 66 -9.15 -7.38 -4.47
C PHE A 66 -10.40 -8.23 -4.73
N GLY A 67 -10.29 -9.24 -5.61
CA GLY A 67 -11.41 -10.07 -6.01
C GLY A 67 -11.84 -11.06 -4.91
N GLU A 68 -11.17 -12.17 -4.79
CA GLU A 68 -11.52 -13.27 -3.90
C GLU A 68 -10.65 -13.32 -2.63
N GLY A 69 -9.95 -12.23 -2.33
CA GLY A 69 -8.98 -12.20 -1.24
C GLY A 69 -9.60 -12.13 0.15
N ARG A 70 -9.13 -12.97 1.05
CA ARG A 70 -9.43 -12.86 2.47
C ARG A 70 -8.41 -11.93 3.12
N LEU A 71 -8.67 -10.62 3.09
CA LEU A 71 -7.79 -9.61 3.71
C LEU A 71 -7.58 -9.82 5.22
N ASP A 72 -8.47 -10.57 5.86
CA ASP A 72 -8.29 -11.00 7.25
C ASP A 72 -7.09 -11.94 7.41
N ASP A 73 -6.77 -12.80 6.44
CA ASP A 73 -5.58 -13.66 6.48
C ASP A 73 -4.29 -12.84 6.32
N PHE A 74 -4.33 -11.78 5.52
CA PHE A 74 -3.24 -10.80 5.41
C PHE A 74 -2.93 -10.14 6.77
N ALA A 75 -3.96 -9.59 7.41
CA ALA A 75 -3.81 -8.96 8.73
C ALA A 75 -3.34 -9.97 9.79
N ARG A 76 -3.87 -11.21 9.79
CA ARG A 76 -3.44 -12.27 10.71
C ARG A 76 -1.98 -12.63 10.54
N LEU A 77 -1.46 -12.65 9.31
CA LEU A 77 -0.04 -12.90 9.09
C LEU A 77 0.82 -11.82 9.77
N GLY A 78 0.48 -10.55 9.57
CA GLY A 78 1.17 -9.43 10.21
C GLY A 78 1.15 -9.49 11.73
N LEU A 79 -0.02 -9.76 12.30
CA LEU A 79 -0.21 -9.95 13.75
C LEU A 79 0.60 -11.14 14.28
N ALA A 80 0.54 -12.28 13.60
CA ALA A 80 1.25 -13.50 14.03
C ALA A 80 2.77 -13.37 13.97
N ARG A 81 3.28 -12.66 12.95
CA ARG A 81 4.73 -12.40 12.78
C ARG A 81 5.21 -11.22 13.65
N ASN A 82 4.29 -10.36 14.10
CA ASN A 82 4.60 -9.05 14.72
C ASN A 82 5.64 -8.29 13.88
N ALA A 83 5.43 -8.27 12.57
CA ALA A 83 6.35 -7.73 11.57
C ALA A 83 5.56 -7.10 10.42
N PRO A 84 6.14 -6.13 9.70
CA PRO A 84 5.51 -5.58 8.51
C PRO A 84 5.32 -6.65 7.42
N VAL A 85 4.21 -6.52 6.70
CA VAL A 85 3.83 -7.39 5.58
C VAL A 85 3.40 -6.54 4.40
N THR A 86 3.80 -6.93 3.19
CA THR A 86 3.25 -6.40 1.93
C THR A 86 2.52 -7.50 1.17
N ALA A 87 1.45 -7.13 0.50
CA ALA A 87 0.80 -8.06 -0.41
C ALA A 87 1.60 -8.18 -1.72
N VAL A 88 1.62 -9.38 -2.29
CA VAL A 88 2.32 -9.67 -3.53
C VAL A 88 1.45 -10.49 -4.47
N ILE A 89 1.70 -10.34 -5.77
CA ILE A 89 1.08 -11.14 -6.82
C ILE A 89 2.12 -11.58 -7.85
N ASP A 90 1.99 -12.79 -8.36
CA ASP A 90 2.80 -13.23 -9.50
C ASP A 90 2.12 -12.74 -10.79
N VAL A 91 2.76 -11.78 -11.48
CA VAL A 91 2.25 -11.24 -12.75
C VAL A 91 2.67 -12.06 -13.96
N GLY A 92 3.57 -13.05 -13.81
CA GLY A 92 3.98 -13.99 -14.85
C GLY A 92 4.77 -13.37 -16.01
N ASP A 93 5.12 -12.07 -15.91
CA ASP A 93 5.79 -11.32 -16.99
C ASP A 93 6.83 -10.36 -16.41
N LEU A 94 8.10 -10.54 -16.78
CA LEU A 94 9.20 -9.69 -16.33
C LEU A 94 9.10 -8.25 -16.85
N GLU A 95 8.54 -8.02 -18.03
CA GLU A 95 8.34 -6.66 -18.54
C GLU A 95 7.25 -5.92 -17.75
N ALA A 96 6.23 -6.64 -17.27
CA ALA A 96 5.20 -6.03 -16.43
C ALA A 96 5.76 -5.58 -15.07
N ILE A 97 6.72 -6.31 -14.49
CA ILE A 97 7.37 -5.99 -13.20
C ILE A 97 8.01 -4.60 -13.20
N LYS A 98 8.53 -4.12 -14.32
CA LYS A 98 9.16 -2.79 -14.41
C LYS A 98 8.25 -1.64 -13.97
N ARG A 99 6.95 -1.88 -13.87
CA ARG A 99 5.96 -0.89 -13.39
C ARG A 99 5.65 -1.03 -11.90
N TYR A 100 6.07 -2.14 -11.28
CA TYR A 100 5.82 -2.50 -9.89
C TYR A 100 7.13 -2.64 -9.12
N SER A 101 7.06 -3.18 -7.91
CA SER A 101 8.25 -3.58 -7.16
C SER A 101 8.54 -5.06 -7.43
N ALA A 102 9.79 -5.41 -7.69
CA ALA A 102 10.24 -6.81 -7.77
C ALA A 102 10.60 -7.33 -6.39
N ILE A 103 10.09 -8.50 -6.02
CA ILE A 103 10.28 -9.07 -4.68
C ILE A 103 10.80 -10.50 -4.78
N THR A 104 11.80 -10.81 -3.95
CA THR A 104 12.26 -12.18 -3.72
C THR A 104 12.06 -12.52 -2.24
N THR A 105 11.60 -13.75 -1.97
CA THR A 105 11.38 -14.23 -0.61
C THR A 105 12.12 -15.54 -0.35
N ASP A 106 12.35 -15.83 0.93
CA ASP A 106 12.71 -17.18 1.37
C ASP A 106 11.49 -18.09 1.50
N ASP A 107 11.72 -19.34 1.91
CA ASP A 107 10.68 -20.37 2.09
C ASP A 107 9.65 -20.02 3.19
N GLU A 108 9.98 -19.09 4.09
CA GLU A 108 9.08 -18.59 5.13
C GLU A 108 8.28 -17.36 4.71
N GLY A 109 8.48 -16.87 3.48
CA GLY A 109 7.87 -15.68 2.93
C GLY A 109 8.52 -14.37 3.40
N ARG A 110 9.70 -14.42 4.03
CA ARG A 110 10.46 -13.22 4.39
C ARG A 110 11.12 -12.65 3.14
N ILE A 111 11.03 -11.34 2.97
CA ILE A 111 11.65 -10.62 1.87
C ILE A 111 13.17 -10.67 2.02
N THR A 112 13.84 -11.16 1.00
CA THR A 112 15.30 -11.26 0.88
C THR A 112 15.89 -10.29 -0.13
N ALA A 113 15.08 -9.85 -1.12
CA ALA A 113 15.40 -8.76 -2.04
C ALA A 113 14.13 -7.98 -2.40
N PHE A 114 14.27 -6.69 -2.55
CA PHE A 114 13.21 -5.77 -2.96
C PHE A 114 13.81 -4.66 -3.83
N GLU A 115 13.23 -4.42 -4.98
CA GLU A 115 13.62 -3.34 -5.88
C GLU A 115 12.38 -2.64 -6.43
N GLU A 116 12.26 -1.34 -6.19
CA GLU A 116 11.15 -0.53 -6.70
C GLU A 116 11.39 -0.13 -8.15
N LYS A 117 10.51 -0.56 -9.05
CA LYS A 117 10.57 -0.30 -10.50
C LYS A 117 11.92 -0.67 -11.12
N PRO A 118 12.32 -1.93 -11.06
CA PRO A 118 13.61 -2.39 -11.53
C PRO A 118 13.75 -2.26 -13.05
N ASP A 119 14.94 -1.90 -13.51
CA ASP A 119 15.27 -1.89 -14.95
C ASP A 119 15.40 -3.32 -15.51
N GLN A 120 15.92 -4.24 -14.70
CA GLN A 120 16.20 -5.63 -15.05
C GLN A 120 15.67 -6.60 -13.99
N PRO A 121 14.34 -6.80 -13.90
CA PRO A 121 13.76 -7.68 -12.90
C PRO A 121 14.16 -9.15 -13.10
N GLU A 122 14.48 -9.84 -12.00
CA GLU A 122 14.81 -11.27 -11.98
C GLU A 122 13.66 -12.14 -11.47
N THR A 123 12.54 -11.54 -11.08
CA THR A 123 11.36 -12.20 -10.52
C THR A 123 10.09 -11.65 -11.15
N THR A 124 9.04 -12.47 -11.23
CA THR A 124 7.69 -12.05 -11.64
C THR A 124 6.78 -11.73 -10.44
N LEU A 125 7.31 -11.83 -9.21
CA LEU A 125 6.56 -11.51 -8.00
C LEU A 125 6.55 -10.00 -7.77
N ALA A 126 5.38 -9.39 -7.96
CA ALA A 126 5.15 -7.96 -7.82
C ALA A 126 4.66 -7.60 -6.42
N GLY A 127 5.25 -6.57 -5.81
CA GLY A 127 4.67 -5.90 -4.65
C GLY A 127 3.51 -5.00 -5.06
N ILE A 128 2.42 -5.04 -4.30
CA ILE A 128 1.24 -4.21 -4.52
C ILE A 128 0.92 -3.41 -3.27
N ALA A 129 0.17 -2.30 -3.46
CA ALA A 129 -0.04 -1.30 -2.42
C ALA A 129 -1.09 -1.71 -1.37
N LEU A 130 -0.80 -2.80 -0.67
CA LEU A 130 -1.46 -3.24 0.55
C LEU A 130 -0.39 -3.61 1.57
N TYR A 131 -0.35 -2.91 2.69
CA TYR A 131 0.69 -3.06 3.71
C TYR A 131 0.09 -3.24 5.09
N PHE A 132 0.72 -4.05 5.91
CA PHE A 132 0.50 -4.12 7.35
C PHE A 132 1.78 -3.63 8.05
N TYR A 133 1.64 -2.69 8.95
CA TYR A 133 2.71 -2.17 9.79
C TYR A 133 2.35 -2.37 11.25
N PRO A 134 3.03 -3.23 12.02
CA PRO A 134 2.81 -3.31 13.45
C PRO A 134 3.22 -1.98 14.12
N ARG A 135 2.55 -1.64 15.21
CA ARG A 135 2.82 -0.43 16.00
C ARG A 135 4.31 -0.16 16.22
N SER A 136 5.09 -1.21 16.46
CA SER A 136 6.52 -1.13 16.75
C SER A 136 7.36 -0.52 15.64
N VAL A 137 6.91 -0.56 14.39
CA VAL A 137 7.65 -0.02 13.23
C VAL A 137 7.14 1.33 12.74
N LEU A 138 6.01 1.85 13.27
CA LEU A 138 5.47 3.15 12.87
C LEU A 138 6.48 4.29 12.99
N PRO A 139 7.36 4.33 14.01
CA PRO A 139 8.40 5.36 14.10
C PRO A 139 9.39 5.35 12.92
N LEU A 140 9.56 4.20 12.25
CA LEU A 140 10.43 4.09 11.08
C LEU A 140 9.89 4.86 9.88
N ILE A 141 8.57 5.02 9.75
CA ILE A 141 7.92 5.78 8.68
C ILE A 141 8.32 7.26 8.78
N GLY A 142 8.18 7.85 9.96
CA GLY A 142 8.63 9.23 10.20
C GLY A 142 10.13 9.41 10.01
N ARG A 143 10.93 8.43 10.44
CA ARG A 143 12.37 8.42 10.25
C ARG A 143 12.76 8.38 8.77
N TYR A 144 12.09 7.56 7.95
CA TYR A 144 12.30 7.49 6.50
C TYR A 144 12.18 8.88 5.84
N VAL A 145 11.11 9.60 6.16
CA VAL A 145 10.86 10.96 5.65
C VAL A 145 11.89 11.96 6.19
N ALA A 146 12.20 11.90 7.49
CA ALA A 146 13.17 12.80 8.13
C ALA A 146 14.59 12.64 7.60
N GLU A 147 14.97 11.45 7.12
CA GLU A 147 16.25 11.18 6.45
C GLU A 147 16.32 11.76 5.02
N GLY A 148 15.23 12.34 4.50
CA GLY A 148 15.17 12.95 3.17
C GLY A 148 15.03 11.93 2.03
N ASN A 149 14.56 10.71 2.34
CA ASN A 149 14.29 9.70 1.33
C ASN A 149 13.08 10.09 0.46
N ASN A 150 12.98 9.52 -0.75
CA ASN A 150 11.90 9.81 -1.69
C ASN A 150 10.53 9.35 -1.13
N PRO A 151 9.58 10.26 -0.85
CA PRO A 151 8.31 9.92 -0.24
C PRO A 151 7.21 9.50 -1.22
N ASP A 152 7.47 9.53 -2.53
CA ASP A 152 6.42 9.44 -3.55
C ASP A 152 5.90 8.00 -3.74
N GLN A 153 6.79 7.02 -3.77
CA GLN A 153 6.46 5.63 -4.11
C GLN A 153 6.45 4.75 -2.86
N PRO A 154 5.32 4.12 -2.52
CA PRO A 154 5.20 3.31 -1.29
C PRO A 154 6.23 2.18 -1.19
N GLY A 155 6.60 1.55 -2.32
CA GLY A 155 7.60 0.50 -2.38
C GLY A 155 8.98 0.94 -1.90
N ARG A 156 9.35 2.23 -2.04
CA ARG A 156 10.61 2.77 -1.52
C ARG A 156 10.72 2.65 0.00
N LEU A 157 9.61 2.75 0.71
CA LEU A 157 9.59 2.53 2.16
C LEU A 157 9.86 1.06 2.48
N VAL A 158 9.29 0.13 1.72
CA VAL A 158 9.54 -1.31 1.90
C VAL A 158 11.00 -1.62 1.60
N GLU A 159 11.55 -1.13 0.47
CA GLU A 159 12.93 -1.27 0.05
C GLU A 159 13.92 -0.80 1.13
N TRP A 160 13.63 0.34 1.78
CA TRP A 160 14.43 0.85 2.87
C TRP A 160 14.26 0.06 4.18
N MET A 161 13.03 -0.43 4.45
CA MET A 161 12.66 -1.03 5.74
C MET A 161 13.07 -2.50 5.86
N TYR A 162 13.01 -3.30 4.75
CA TYR A 162 13.30 -4.73 4.82
C TYR A 162 14.75 -5.05 5.23
N GLU A 163 15.69 -4.14 5.00
CA GLU A 163 17.07 -4.24 5.46
C GLU A 163 17.24 -3.98 6.98
N ARG A 164 16.24 -3.37 7.62
CA ARG A 164 16.28 -2.89 9.01
C ARG A 164 15.43 -3.70 9.98
N THR A 165 14.43 -4.38 9.44
CA THR A 165 13.53 -5.25 10.20
C THR A 165 13.05 -6.39 9.31
N PRO A 166 12.77 -7.59 9.85
CA PRO A 166 12.12 -8.64 9.06
C PRO A 166 10.83 -8.11 8.43
N PHE A 167 10.69 -8.29 7.12
CA PHE A 167 9.53 -7.89 6.34
C PHE A 167 9.03 -9.11 5.56
N TYR A 168 7.73 -9.32 5.53
CA TYR A 168 7.15 -10.52 4.91
C TYR A 168 6.28 -10.18 3.71
N ALA A 169 6.17 -11.12 2.80
CA ALA A 169 5.27 -11.08 1.66
C ALA A 169 4.07 -12.00 1.91
N TRP A 170 2.88 -11.53 1.56
CA TRP A 170 1.66 -12.32 1.54
C TRP A 170 1.14 -12.43 0.11
N GLN A 171 1.06 -13.64 -0.41
CA GLN A 171 0.51 -13.89 -1.74
C GLN A 171 -0.99 -13.64 -1.75
N VAL A 172 -1.45 -12.71 -2.59
CA VAL A 172 -2.88 -12.46 -2.79
C VAL A 172 -3.53 -13.69 -3.43
N PRO A 173 -4.52 -14.31 -2.78
CA PRO A 173 -5.31 -15.34 -3.45
C PRO A 173 -6.27 -14.68 -4.44
N GLY A 174 -6.33 -15.22 -5.66
CA GLY A 174 -7.24 -14.72 -6.68
C GLY A 174 -6.71 -13.50 -7.45
N ARG A 175 -7.63 -12.58 -7.80
CA ARG A 175 -7.36 -11.45 -8.70
C ARG A 175 -7.16 -10.14 -7.95
N TRP A 176 -6.29 -9.32 -8.49
CA TRP A 176 -6.07 -7.95 -8.09
C TRP A 176 -6.17 -7.03 -9.31
N TYR A 177 -6.75 -5.85 -9.12
CA TYR A 177 -6.91 -4.82 -10.14
C TYR A 177 -6.35 -3.50 -9.62
N ASP A 178 -5.49 -2.90 -10.45
CA ASP A 178 -4.99 -1.54 -10.30
C ASP A 178 -5.82 -0.62 -11.21
N ILE A 179 -6.64 0.26 -10.61
CA ILE A 179 -7.54 1.15 -11.32
C ILE A 179 -6.81 2.44 -11.68
N GLY A 180 -5.86 2.34 -12.59
CA GLY A 180 -5.05 3.47 -13.07
C GLY A 180 -5.59 4.16 -14.32
N SER A 181 -6.67 3.62 -14.94
CA SER A 181 -7.25 4.20 -16.16
C SER A 181 -8.76 3.90 -16.29
N PRO A 182 -9.49 4.62 -17.16
CA PRO A 182 -10.89 4.30 -17.46
C PRO A 182 -11.07 2.86 -17.94
N GLU A 183 -10.12 2.36 -18.74
CA GLU A 183 -10.16 1.00 -19.28
C GLU A 183 -10.05 -0.06 -18.20
N THR A 184 -9.15 0.12 -17.21
CA THR A 184 -9.00 -0.80 -16.06
C THR A 184 -10.20 -0.72 -15.14
N LEU A 185 -10.82 0.45 -14.98
CA LEU A 185 -12.07 0.60 -14.26
C LEU A 185 -13.22 -0.16 -14.93
N GLU A 186 -13.40 -0.01 -16.24
CA GLU A 186 -14.43 -0.74 -16.99
C GLU A 186 -14.21 -2.26 -16.97
N GLN A 187 -12.96 -2.70 -16.96
CA GLN A 187 -12.65 -4.12 -16.84
C GLN A 187 -13.05 -4.63 -15.46
N ALA A 188 -12.65 -3.96 -14.39
CA ALA A 188 -13.02 -4.32 -13.03
C ALA A 188 -14.54 -4.33 -12.85
N ASP A 189 -15.25 -3.30 -13.33
CA ASP A 189 -16.72 -3.22 -13.24
C ASP A 189 -17.40 -4.42 -13.93
N ARG A 190 -16.96 -4.80 -15.13
CA ARG A 190 -17.50 -5.99 -15.83
C ARG A 190 -17.30 -7.28 -15.05
N GLU A 191 -16.16 -7.43 -14.40
CA GLU A 191 -15.81 -8.67 -13.72
C GLU A 191 -16.47 -8.78 -12.32
N PHE A 192 -16.60 -7.67 -11.62
CA PHE A 192 -17.28 -7.63 -10.31
C PHE A 192 -18.81 -7.59 -10.42
N SER A 193 -19.36 -7.08 -11.52
CA SER A 193 -20.83 -7.10 -11.74
C SER A 193 -21.36 -8.50 -12.05
N GLN A 194 -20.49 -9.50 -12.30
CA GLN A 194 -20.88 -10.88 -12.61
C GLN A 194 -20.69 -11.84 -11.42
N SER A 195 -20.28 -11.33 -10.27
CA SER A 195 -20.09 -12.06 -9.00
C SER A 195 -21.22 -11.75 -8.00
#